data_fb28136fac2de83c3a67ff7ada3d735a
#
_entry.id   fb28136fac2de83c3a67ff7ada3d735a
#
_cell.length_a   1.000
_cell.length_b   1.000
_cell.length_c   1.000
_cell.angle_alpha   90.00
_cell.angle_beta   90.00
_cell.angle_gamma   90.00
#
_symmetry.space_group_name_H-M   'P 1'
#
loop_
_entity.id
_entity.type
_entity.pdbx_description
1 polymer ?
#
loop_
_entity_poly.entity_id
_entity_poly.type
_entity_poly.pdbx_seq_one_letter_code
_entity_poly.pdbx_strand_id
1 'polypeptide(L)'
;NRVVKKVDLGILRMSLNIAYLKGNQLTISSAGMPPYFIYRAHNQVTEEFMLSGIPLGSFNKVEYDELTTDFNKGDILAIISDGLAEAPNSKGDLFDYTQIQSIITANSHLSAKALIDELMNQVDVWLEGKHNPDDITIVIIKHNK
;
A
#
# COMPACT_ATOMS: atom_id res chain seq x y z
N ASN A 1 -11.06 1.79 16.00
CA ASN A 1 -11.84 0.58 16.22
C ASN A 1 -13.11 0.83 17.04
N ARG A 2 -13.02 1.45 18.23
CA ARG A 2 -14.18 1.67 19.13
C ARG A 2 -15.34 2.46 18.49
N VAL A 3 -15.04 3.43 17.64
CA VAL A 3 -16.05 4.21 16.92
C VAL A 3 -16.73 3.35 15.84
N VAL A 4 -15.96 2.66 15.03
CA VAL A 4 -16.47 1.78 13.96
C VAL A 4 -17.41 0.70 14.55
N LYS A 5 -17.04 0.13 15.72
CA LYS A 5 -17.89 -0.83 16.43
C LYS A 5 -19.24 -0.24 16.88
N LYS A 6 -19.29 1.05 17.20
CA LYS A 6 -20.53 1.71 17.64
C LYS A 6 -21.51 2.03 16.50
N VAL A 7 -21.00 2.09 15.26
CA VAL A 7 -21.83 2.42 14.09
C VAL A 7 -22.67 1.24 13.62
N ASP A 8 -22.43 0.03 14.13
CA ASP A 8 -23.12 -1.21 13.76
C ASP A 8 -23.21 -1.41 12.24
N LEU A 9 -22.05 -1.64 11.62
CA LEU A 9 -21.95 -1.91 10.18
C LEU A 9 -22.37 -3.34 9.80
N GLY A 10 -22.99 -4.09 10.71
CA GLY A 10 -23.37 -5.49 10.52
C GLY A 10 -22.12 -6.37 10.26
N ILE A 11 -22.09 -7.01 9.11
CA ILE A 11 -20.96 -7.86 8.67
C ILE A 11 -19.80 -7.06 8.06
N LEU A 12 -20.03 -5.80 7.70
CA LEU A 12 -18.99 -4.97 7.08
C LEU A 12 -17.88 -4.63 8.07
N ARG A 13 -16.69 -4.53 7.55
CA ARG A 13 -15.47 -4.16 8.27
C ARG A 13 -14.76 -3.04 7.53
N MET A 14 -13.88 -2.32 8.20
CA MET A 14 -13.14 -1.22 7.60
C MET A 14 -11.64 -1.48 7.73
N SER A 15 -10.97 -1.56 6.59
CA SER A 15 -9.52 -1.58 6.53
C SER A 15 -8.96 -0.16 6.56
N LEU A 16 -7.82 0.06 7.21
CA LEU A 16 -7.24 1.37 7.39
C LEU A 16 -5.72 1.30 7.58
N ASN A 17 -5.01 2.14 6.85
CA ASN A 17 -3.62 2.49 7.15
C ASN A 17 -3.54 3.92 7.68
N ILE A 18 -2.72 4.13 8.71
CA ILE A 18 -2.37 5.45 9.21
C ILE A 18 -0.85 5.60 9.09
N ALA A 19 -0.41 6.60 8.33
CA ALA A 19 1.00 6.97 8.23
C ALA A 19 1.19 8.36 8.84
N TYR A 20 2.14 8.49 9.77
CA TYR A 20 2.50 9.74 10.43
C TYR A 20 3.96 10.07 10.16
N LEU A 21 4.19 11.24 9.56
CA LEU A 21 5.52 11.73 9.21
C LEU A 21 5.91 12.87 10.14
N LYS A 22 7.08 12.76 10.76
CA LYS A 22 7.66 13.80 11.60
C LYS A 22 9.17 13.91 11.37
N GLY A 23 9.58 14.99 10.70
CA GLY A 23 10.97 15.10 10.24
C GLY A 23 11.32 13.92 9.32
N ASN A 24 12.37 13.20 9.67
CA ASN A 24 12.84 12.03 8.93
C ASN A 24 12.34 10.70 9.53
N GLN A 25 11.27 10.72 10.30
CA GLN A 25 10.66 9.51 10.85
C GLN A 25 9.28 9.28 10.27
N LEU A 26 9.03 8.03 9.88
CA LEU A 26 7.74 7.52 9.45
C LEU A 26 7.26 6.52 10.49
N THR A 27 6.04 6.73 11.02
CA THR A 27 5.33 5.75 11.83
C THR A 27 4.10 5.30 11.07
N ILE A 28 3.93 4.00 10.91
CA ILE A 28 2.77 3.38 10.24
C ILE A 28 2.12 2.39 11.19
N SER A 29 0.77 2.37 11.17
CA SER A 29 -0.07 1.35 11.78
C SER A 29 -1.12 0.90 10.77
N SER A 30 -1.45 -0.40 10.77
CA SER A 30 -2.31 -1.04 9.78
C SER A 30 -3.42 -1.85 10.45
N ALA A 31 -4.62 -1.79 9.87
CA ALA A 31 -5.79 -2.55 10.27
C ALA A 31 -6.40 -3.24 9.04
N GLY A 32 -5.99 -4.47 8.75
CA GLY A 32 -6.53 -5.29 7.66
C GLY A 32 -6.22 -4.77 6.26
N MET A 33 -5.12 -4.06 6.09
CA MET A 33 -4.64 -3.61 4.78
C MET A 33 -3.53 -4.53 4.26
N PRO A 34 -3.30 -4.56 2.93
CA PRO A 34 -2.17 -5.23 2.31
C PRO A 34 -0.82 -4.68 2.78
N PRO A 35 0.30 -5.33 2.38
CA PRO A 35 1.64 -4.78 2.57
C PRO A 35 1.77 -3.38 1.99
N TYR A 36 2.61 -2.56 2.60
CA TYR A 36 3.07 -1.31 2.02
C TYR A 36 4.56 -1.41 1.70
N PHE A 37 5.04 -0.52 0.85
CA PHE A 37 6.41 -0.54 0.35
C PHE A 37 7.13 0.74 0.72
N ILE A 38 8.41 0.61 1.07
CA ILE A 38 9.30 1.74 1.25
C ILE A 38 10.51 1.56 0.33
N TYR A 39 10.63 2.41 -0.69
CA TYR A 39 11.86 2.51 -1.44
C TYR A 39 12.88 3.32 -0.64
N ARG A 40 14.07 2.77 -0.49
CA ARG A 40 15.21 3.36 0.20
C ARG A 40 16.19 3.95 -0.81
N ALA A 41 16.31 5.27 -0.84
CA ALA A 41 17.18 5.96 -1.80
C ALA A 41 18.66 5.64 -1.59
N HIS A 42 19.10 5.34 -0.35
CA HIS A 42 20.50 5.11 -0.03
C HIS A 42 21.07 3.79 -0.60
N ASN A 43 20.24 2.77 -0.75
CA ASN A 43 20.63 1.45 -1.29
C ASN A 43 19.85 1.06 -2.55
N GLN A 44 18.89 1.90 -2.99
CA GLN A 44 18.08 1.72 -4.19
C GLN A 44 17.24 0.42 -4.17
N VAL A 45 16.75 0.04 -3.00
CA VAL A 45 15.92 -1.15 -2.78
C VAL A 45 14.55 -0.73 -2.29
N THR A 46 13.51 -1.39 -2.80
CA THR A 46 12.17 -1.31 -2.23
C THR A 46 11.96 -2.44 -1.24
N GLU A 47 11.66 -2.10 -0.01
CA GLU A 47 11.34 -3.02 1.08
C GLU A 47 9.83 -3.18 1.19
N GLU A 48 9.37 -4.42 1.40
CA GLU A 48 7.97 -4.74 1.69
C GLU A 48 7.76 -4.88 3.19
N PHE A 49 6.70 -4.27 3.71
CA PHE A 49 6.33 -4.34 5.12
C PHE A 49 4.89 -4.81 5.28
N MET A 50 4.71 -5.88 6.03
CA MET A 50 3.41 -6.37 6.46
C MET A 50 3.24 -6.13 7.96
N LEU A 51 2.26 -5.32 8.35
CA LEU A 51 1.86 -5.18 9.74
C LEU A 51 0.67 -6.08 10.04
N SER A 52 0.77 -6.85 11.10
CA SER A 52 -0.34 -7.66 11.59
C SER A 52 -1.45 -6.74 12.09
N GLY A 53 -2.67 -7.01 11.66
CA GLY A 53 -3.83 -6.24 12.09
C GLY A 53 -5.10 -6.70 11.40
N ILE A 54 -6.14 -6.91 12.18
CA ILE A 54 -7.46 -7.26 11.65
C ILE A 54 -8.24 -5.98 11.32
N PRO A 55 -9.16 -6.01 10.34
CA PRO A 55 -9.99 -4.86 10.01
C PRO A 55 -10.72 -4.28 11.22
N LEU A 56 -10.88 -2.97 11.23
CA LEU A 56 -11.64 -2.26 12.26
C LEU A 56 -13.08 -2.77 12.31
N GLY A 57 -13.64 -2.84 13.50
CA GLY A 57 -14.99 -3.37 13.72
C GLY A 57 -15.06 -4.90 13.88
N SER A 58 -13.96 -5.64 13.74
CA SER A 58 -13.95 -7.09 13.89
C SER A 58 -14.15 -7.52 15.34
N PHE A 59 -13.37 -6.99 16.29
CA PHE A 59 -13.45 -7.33 17.72
C PHE A 59 -13.46 -6.07 18.60
N ASN A 60 -13.93 -6.20 19.84
CA ASN A 60 -14.06 -5.06 20.75
C ASN A 60 -12.72 -4.52 21.24
N LYS A 61 -11.78 -5.41 21.54
CA LYS A 61 -10.43 -5.04 21.99
C LYS A 61 -9.44 -5.60 20.99
N VAL A 62 -8.76 -4.73 20.29
CA VAL A 62 -7.69 -5.03 19.34
C VAL A 62 -6.59 -4.03 19.58
N GLU A 63 -5.38 -4.52 19.71
CA GLU A 63 -4.16 -3.74 19.64
C GLU A 63 -3.65 -3.83 18.21
N TYR A 64 -3.14 -2.73 17.71
CA TYR A 64 -2.57 -2.63 16.37
C TYR A 64 -1.09 -2.33 16.49
N ASP A 65 -0.30 -3.09 15.77
CA ASP A 65 1.15 -2.89 15.72
C ASP A 65 1.48 -1.56 15.03
N GLU A 66 2.57 -0.96 15.47
CA GLU A 66 3.14 0.23 14.86
C GLU A 66 4.59 -0.06 14.46
N LEU A 67 4.94 0.33 13.24
CA LEU A 67 6.33 0.38 12.80
C LEU A 67 6.79 1.83 12.75
N THR A 68 7.88 2.13 13.44
CA THR A 68 8.60 3.41 13.28
C THR A 68 9.94 3.14 12.61
N THR A 69 10.22 3.87 11.53
CA THR A 69 11.44 3.72 10.74
C THR A 69 11.91 5.09 10.23
N ASP A 70 13.18 5.17 9.85
CA ASP A 70 13.69 6.34 9.14
C ASP A 70 12.99 6.49 7.79
N PHE A 71 12.78 7.74 7.39
CA PHE A 71 12.23 8.10 6.08
C PHE A 71 13.01 9.32 5.58
N ASN A 72 14.06 9.04 4.85
CA ASN A 72 15.05 10.02 4.46
C ASN A 72 14.75 10.65 3.11
N LYS A 73 15.47 11.73 2.80
CA LYS A 73 15.37 12.40 1.50
C LYS A 73 15.61 11.39 0.36
N GLY A 74 14.68 11.36 -0.58
CA GLY A 74 14.67 10.44 -1.71
C GLY A 74 13.88 9.14 -1.48
N ASP A 75 13.54 8.82 -0.23
CA ASP A 75 12.70 7.66 0.07
C ASP A 75 11.27 7.86 -0.45
N ILE A 76 10.61 6.74 -0.74
CA ILE A 76 9.23 6.70 -1.24
C ILE A 76 8.42 5.72 -0.39
N LEU A 77 7.29 6.17 0.14
CA LEU A 77 6.28 5.30 0.72
C LEU A 77 5.19 5.05 -0.32
N ALA A 78 4.87 3.79 -0.58
CA ALA A 78 3.74 3.36 -1.38
C ALA A 78 2.76 2.54 -0.53
N ILE A 79 1.52 2.99 -0.44
CA ILE A 79 0.41 2.30 0.22
C ILE A 79 -0.60 1.96 -0.87
N ILE A 80 -1.04 0.71 -0.91
CA ILE A 80 -1.94 0.19 -1.96
C ILE A 80 -3.11 -0.56 -1.35
N SER A 81 -4.21 -0.67 -2.10
CA SER A 81 -5.24 -1.68 -1.84
C SER A 81 -4.89 -3.01 -2.50
N ASP A 82 -5.56 -4.07 -2.10
CA ASP A 82 -5.43 -5.43 -2.65
C ASP A 82 -5.75 -5.51 -4.14
N GLY A 83 -6.71 -4.72 -4.63
CA GLY A 83 -7.10 -4.70 -6.03
C GLY A 83 -5.95 -4.44 -7.03
N LEU A 84 -4.83 -3.82 -6.60
CA LEU A 84 -3.65 -3.66 -7.44
C LEU A 84 -2.89 -4.98 -7.61
N ALA A 85 -2.59 -5.67 -6.50
CA ALA A 85 -1.81 -6.90 -6.50
C ALA A 85 -2.61 -8.11 -6.99
N GLU A 86 -3.92 -8.11 -6.76
CA GLU A 86 -4.83 -9.20 -7.11
C GLU A 86 -5.42 -9.08 -8.52
N ALA A 87 -5.01 -8.07 -9.32
CA ALA A 87 -5.42 -7.91 -10.70
C ALA A 87 -5.03 -9.14 -11.54
N PRO A 88 -6.01 -9.90 -12.15
CA PRO A 88 -5.72 -11.14 -12.87
C PRO A 88 -5.47 -10.90 -14.36
N ASN A 89 -4.47 -11.57 -14.93
CA ASN A 89 -4.27 -11.61 -16.39
C ASN A 89 -5.28 -12.56 -17.08
N SER A 90 -5.13 -12.77 -18.38
CA SER A 90 -5.99 -13.66 -19.16
C SER A 90 -5.91 -15.14 -18.73
N LYS A 91 -4.81 -15.55 -18.09
CA LYS A 91 -4.58 -16.90 -17.58
C LYS A 91 -5.02 -17.09 -16.13
N GLY A 92 -5.33 -15.99 -15.43
CA GLY A 92 -5.69 -15.99 -14.02
C GLY A 92 -4.51 -15.81 -13.07
N ASP A 93 -3.30 -15.52 -13.59
CA ASP A 93 -2.17 -15.15 -12.74
C ASP A 93 -2.39 -13.75 -12.18
N LEU A 94 -2.04 -13.53 -10.91
CA LEU A 94 -2.17 -12.23 -10.26
C LEU A 94 -0.98 -11.32 -10.60
N PHE A 95 -1.20 -10.01 -10.57
CA PHE A 95 -0.14 -9.02 -10.79
C PHE A 95 0.97 -9.14 -9.75
N ASP A 96 0.59 -9.40 -8.49
CA ASP A 96 1.47 -9.72 -7.36
C ASP A 96 2.31 -8.54 -6.83
N TYR A 97 2.63 -8.63 -5.54
CA TYR A 97 3.44 -7.64 -4.80
C TYR A 97 4.87 -7.53 -5.33
N THR A 98 5.45 -8.63 -5.83
CA THR A 98 6.80 -8.66 -6.39
C THR A 98 6.94 -7.77 -7.64
N GLN A 99 5.92 -7.75 -8.50
CA GLN A 99 5.92 -6.84 -9.66
C GLN A 99 5.81 -5.38 -9.23
N ILE A 100 4.92 -5.08 -8.28
CA ILE A 100 4.75 -3.73 -7.71
C ILE A 100 6.07 -3.23 -7.14
N GLN A 101 6.75 -4.04 -6.33
CA GLN A 101 8.05 -3.74 -5.76
C GLN A 101 9.11 -3.42 -6.83
N SER A 102 9.14 -4.24 -7.89
CA SER A 102 10.07 -4.07 -9.02
C SER A 102 9.80 -2.77 -9.79
N ILE A 103 8.53 -2.44 -10.03
CA ILE A 103 8.12 -1.21 -10.73
C ILE A 103 8.51 0.02 -9.90
N ILE A 104 8.26 0.03 -8.60
CA ILE A 104 8.62 1.13 -7.70
C ILE A 104 10.14 1.34 -7.73
N THR A 105 10.92 0.27 -7.64
CA THR A 105 12.38 0.33 -7.67
C THR A 105 12.90 0.93 -8.98
N ALA A 106 12.45 0.40 -10.12
CA ALA A 106 12.89 0.81 -11.45
C ALA A 106 12.50 2.27 -11.76
N ASN A 107 11.39 2.74 -11.24
CA ASN A 107 10.78 4.04 -11.53
C ASN A 107 10.88 5.04 -10.37
N SER A 108 11.75 4.79 -9.41
CA SER A 108 11.93 5.62 -8.21
C SER A 108 12.31 7.08 -8.52
N HIS A 109 12.87 7.34 -9.68
CA HIS A 109 13.24 8.69 -10.17
C HIS A 109 12.03 9.54 -10.59
N LEU A 110 10.89 8.93 -10.88
CA LEU A 110 9.68 9.62 -11.33
C LEU A 110 9.05 10.47 -10.20
N SER A 111 8.22 11.44 -10.57
CA SER A 111 7.35 12.13 -9.61
C SER A 111 6.33 11.15 -9.00
N ALA A 112 5.75 11.49 -7.84
CA ALA A 112 4.73 10.64 -7.21
C ALA A 112 3.56 10.35 -8.17
N LYS A 113 3.07 11.38 -8.89
CA LYS A 113 2.01 11.20 -9.88
C LYS A 113 2.45 10.28 -11.02
N ALA A 114 3.62 10.50 -11.61
CA ALA A 114 4.11 9.68 -12.72
C ALA A 114 4.35 8.22 -12.32
N LEU A 115 4.73 7.97 -11.05
CA LEU A 115 4.87 6.62 -10.53
C LEU A 115 3.51 5.92 -10.37
N ILE A 116 2.47 6.64 -9.96
CA ILE A 116 1.09 6.11 -9.96
C ILE A 116 0.63 5.80 -11.38
N ASP A 117 0.84 6.74 -12.32
CA ASP A 117 0.48 6.56 -13.73
C ASP A 117 1.18 5.33 -14.33
N GLU A 118 2.46 5.10 -13.97
CA GLU A 118 3.22 3.91 -14.42
C GLU A 118 2.69 2.61 -13.82
N LEU A 119 2.40 2.57 -12.51
CA LEU A 119 1.78 1.41 -11.87
C LEU A 119 0.46 1.04 -12.54
N MET A 120 -0.41 2.03 -12.79
CA MET A 120 -1.69 1.81 -13.45
C MET A 120 -1.51 1.32 -14.89
N ASN A 121 -0.57 1.90 -15.65
CA ASN A 121 -0.28 1.48 -17.02
C ASN A 121 0.20 0.00 -17.07
N GLN A 122 1.04 -0.42 -16.13
CA GLN A 122 1.53 -1.80 -16.06
C GLN A 122 0.39 -2.78 -15.72
N VAL A 123 -0.52 -2.40 -14.84
CA VAL A 123 -1.73 -3.21 -14.54
C VAL A 123 -2.66 -3.28 -15.75
N ASP A 124 -2.89 -2.18 -16.45
CA ASP A 124 -3.74 -2.17 -17.64
C ASP A 124 -3.17 -3.09 -18.74
N VAL A 125 -1.86 -3.09 -18.93
CA VAL A 125 -1.17 -4.04 -19.84
C VAL A 125 -1.33 -5.49 -19.35
N TRP A 126 -1.19 -5.72 -18.05
CA TRP A 126 -1.35 -7.05 -17.43
C TRP A 126 -2.76 -7.61 -17.59
N LEU A 127 -3.78 -6.77 -17.43
CA LEU A 127 -5.19 -7.14 -17.58
C LEU A 127 -5.57 -7.53 -19.02
N GLU A 128 -4.75 -7.22 -20.03
CA GLU A 128 -4.98 -7.56 -21.44
C GLU A 128 -6.38 -7.12 -21.94
N GLY A 129 -6.85 -5.96 -21.49
CA GLY A 129 -8.16 -5.39 -21.82
C GLY A 129 -9.34 -5.95 -21.02
N LYS A 130 -9.09 -6.78 -20.01
CA LYS A 130 -10.12 -7.21 -19.06
C LYS A 130 -10.37 -6.13 -18.01
N HIS A 131 -11.55 -6.18 -17.40
CA HIS A 131 -11.90 -5.35 -16.26
C HIS A 131 -11.25 -5.91 -15.00
N ASN A 132 -10.64 -5.06 -14.18
CA ASN A 132 -10.20 -5.47 -12.85
C ASN A 132 -11.42 -5.76 -11.97
N PRO A 133 -11.50 -6.90 -11.28
CA PRO A 133 -12.66 -7.24 -10.45
C PRO A 133 -12.80 -6.36 -9.20
N ASP A 134 -11.73 -5.68 -8.76
CA ASP A 134 -11.71 -4.86 -7.56
C ASP A 134 -11.17 -3.46 -7.82
N ASP A 135 -11.54 -2.51 -6.93
CA ASP A 135 -11.09 -1.12 -6.99
C ASP A 135 -9.62 -0.99 -6.58
N ILE A 136 -8.88 -0.15 -7.31
CA ILE A 136 -7.49 0.13 -7.03
C ILE A 136 -7.35 1.48 -6.32
N THR A 137 -6.70 1.47 -5.16
CA THR A 137 -6.28 2.68 -4.45
C THR A 137 -4.77 2.66 -4.30
N ILE A 138 -4.11 3.76 -4.70
CA ILE A 138 -2.66 3.93 -4.59
C ILE A 138 -2.35 5.29 -3.96
N VAL A 139 -1.52 5.29 -2.93
CA VAL A 139 -0.99 6.51 -2.31
C VAL A 139 0.53 6.46 -2.36
N ILE A 140 1.14 7.45 -3.00
CA ILE A 140 2.59 7.60 -3.08
C ILE A 140 3.02 8.87 -2.36
N ILE A 141 3.92 8.73 -1.40
CA ILE A 141 4.55 9.84 -0.68
C ILE A 141 6.05 9.80 -0.97
N LYS A 142 6.60 10.88 -1.50
CA LYS A 142 8.04 11.04 -1.74
C LYS A 142 8.62 12.09 -0.81
N HIS A 143 9.73 11.78 -0.15
CA HIS A 143 10.46 12.74 0.66
C HIS A 143 11.41 13.56 -0.23
N ASN A 144 10.95 14.72 -0.67
CA ASN A 144 11.70 15.55 -1.65
C ASN A 144 12.74 16.51 -1.02
N LYS A 145 12.60 16.83 0.28
CA LYS A 145 13.54 17.77 0.95
C LYS A 145 13.63 17.50 2.44
#